data_f8e36e0e0fe7b45c6a58fd5c65c86806
#
_entry.id   f8e36e0e0fe7b45c6a58fd5c65c86806
#
_cell.length_a   1.000
_cell.length_b   1.000
_cell.length_c   1.000
_cell.angle_alpha   90.00
_cell.angle_beta   90.00
_cell.angle_gamma   90.00
#
_symmetry.space_group_name_H-M   'P 1'
#
loop_
_entity.id
_entity.type
_entity.pdbx_description
1 polymer ?
#
loop_
_entity_poly.entity_id
_entity_poly.type
_entity_poly.pdbx_seq_one_letter_code
_entity_poly.pdbx_strand_id
1 'polypeptide(L)'
;MDRRSFISNLTVSSGSLALACSSLGRRAETLAATGSVAHLRTPGYGDLVPTAAKDTGEILLALPRGFEYHVFGREQSVMTDGRKTPGRHDGMWTFDVGRELRLVRNHEVSGGRLPRPGSAIGFTNHYDETCGGGTTTLVIDRKTRTLVRDFVSLSGTLINCAGGPTPWGSWISCEETTLGQTVRTDARGIKSGGFPKPHGYCFEVSASANNNLPPVPLRAMGRFVHEAAAVDKKTGIVYQTEDFNPGGFYRFLPSRNKRLAEGGVLQMLAVGGRAEYDTRKGQKQGVALAANWVTIDRPDPPEADVDPSAVFKQGRAKGGALFARPEGCCSDDKGNIFFTATSGGDNGGGQIWRYEPDGRDNGRLTLVFESPSREILDMPDNICVMPKSRLLFVCEDSDYIGEGGNPDIFVRILTPDGKMADFAKNIVPKYERTEFAGTTFSKDGKTLFLNIYAIGATCAIWGDWGKFKM
;
A
#
# COMPACT_ATOMS: atom_id res chain seq x y z
N MET A 1 4.89 15.54 -8.44
CA MET A 1 5.91 14.80 -9.22
C MET A 1 5.34 13.43 -9.45
N ASP A 2 5.31 12.96 -10.66
CA ASP A 2 4.88 11.59 -10.94
C ASP A 2 6.00 10.65 -10.45
N ARG A 3 5.66 9.64 -9.67
CA ARG A 3 6.59 8.57 -9.19
C ARG A 3 7.45 8.02 -10.33
N ARG A 4 6.95 8.04 -11.55
CA ARG A 4 7.59 7.53 -12.78
C ARG A 4 8.80 8.33 -13.24
N SER A 5 8.90 9.60 -12.91
CA SER A 5 10.03 10.43 -13.37
C SER A 5 11.33 10.25 -12.57
N PHE A 6 11.30 9.53 -11.46
CA PHE A 6 12.48 9.26 -10.64
C PHE A 6 13.29 8.04 -11.13
N ILE A 7 12.65 7.10 -11.83
CA ILE A 7 13.25 5.80 -12.23
C ILE A 7 13.95 5.87 -13.60
N SER A 8 13.69 6.90 -14.44
CA SER A 8 14.14 6.95 -15.85
C SER A 8 15.62 7.29 -16.09
N ASN A 9 16.46 7.41 -15.09
CA ASN A 9 17.85 7.85 -15.25
C ASN A 9 18.91 6.80 -14.87
N LEU A 10 18.65 5.50 -15.07
CA LEU A 10 19.74 4.51 -15.11
C LEU A 10 19.93 4.02 -16.53
N THR A 11 21.03 4.48 -17.10
CA THR A 11 21.58 4.33 -18.43
C THR A 11 21.40 2.97 -19.09
N VAL A 12 20.83 3.05 -20.30
CA VAL A 12 20.91 2.01 -21.33
C VAL A 12 22.32 1.98 -21.96
N SER A 13 22.97 0.84 -21.96
CA SER A 13 24.01 0.51 -22.94
C SER A 13 23.56 -0.69 -23.76
N SER A 14 23.54 -0.43 -25.05
CA SER A 14 23.08 -1.23 -26.18
C SER A 14 23.81 -2.55 -26.39
N GLY A 15 23.06 -3.55 -26.84
CA GLY A 15 23.58 -4.75 -27.47
C GLY A 15 22.46 -5.51 -28.16
N SER A 16 22.32 -5.29 -29.48
CA SER A 16 21.33 -5.94 -30.35
C SER A 16 21.70 -7.39 -30.67
N LEU A 17 20.78 -8.28 -30.86
CA LEU A 17 20.35 -9.08 -32.00
C LEU A 17 19.62 -10.37 -31.64
N ALA A 18 18.41 -10.41 -32.10
CA ALA A 18 17.62 -11.50 -32.71
C ALA A 18 17.85 -12.98 -32.32
N LEU A 19 16.78 -13.63 -31.91
CA LEU A 19 16.22 -14.80 -32.61
C LEU A 19 14.87 -15.18 -31.98
N ALA A 20 13.85 -15.21 -32.80
CA ALA A 20 12.52 -15.71 -32.46
C ALA A 20 12.59 -17.22 -32.27
N CYS A 21 12.42 -17.67 -31.02
CA CYS A 21 12.04 -19.03 -30.68
C CYS A 21 10.85 -18.97 -29.74
N SER A 22 9.84 -19.76 -30.05
CA SER A 22 8.51 -19.76 -29.47
C SER A 22 8.47 -19.51 -27.96
N SER A 23 7.59 -18.60 -27.55
CA SER A 23 7.32 -18.18 -26.17
C SER A 23 7.00 -19.32 -25.19
N LEU A 24 6.48 -20.44 -25.70
CA LEU A 24 6.20 -21.65 -24.91
C LEU A 24 7.48 -22.40 -24.46
N GLY A 25 8.56 -22.39 -25.26
CA GLY A 25 9.81 -23.04 -24.88
C GLY A 25 10.56 -22.34 -23.77
N ARG A 26 10.58 -21.01 -23.78
CA ARG A 26 11.26 -20.21 -22.72
C ARG A 26 10.53 -20.26 -21.38
N ARG A 27 9.20 -20.34 -21.37
CA ARG A 27 8.42 -20.57 -20.13
C ARG A 27 8.79 -21.89 -19.46
N ALA A 28 9.01 -22.94 -20.25
CA ALA A 28 9.40 -24.25 -19.71
C ALA A 28 10.84 -24.27 -19.20
N GLU A 29 11.76 -23.56 -19.84
CA GLU A 29 13.18 -23.54 -19.43
C GLU A 29 13.44 -22.65 -18.19
N THR A 30 12.74 -21.52 -18.06
CA THR A 30 12.84 -20.65 -16.87
C THR A 30 12.23 -21.33 -15.63
N LEU A 31 11.14 -22.08 -15.80
CA LEU A 31 10.52 -22.89 -14.75
C LEU A 31 11.40 -24.06 -14.29
N ALA A 32 12.23 -24.62 -15.18
CA ALA A 32 13.15 -25.73 -14.85
C ALA A 32 14.42 -25.26 -14.12
N ALA A 33 14.86 -24.02 -14.36
CA ALA A 33 16.11 -23.49 -13.81
C ALA A 33 15.99 -22.91 -12.39
N THR A 34 14.75 -22.54 -11.93
CA THR A 34 14.54 -21.82 -10.65
C THR A 34 13.86 -22.64 -9.57
N GLY A 35 13.71 -23.97 -9.71
CA GLY A 35 13.08 -24.77 -8.65
C GLY A 35 11.68 -24.28 -8.30
N SER A 36 10.81 -24.25 -9.32
CA SER A 36 9.34 -24.17 -9.26
C SER A 36 8.71 -23.12 -8.34
N VAL A 37 8.69 -21.87 -8.76
CA VAL A 37 7.52 -21.02 -8.47
C VAL A 37 6.60 -21.14 -9.70
N ALA A 38 5.61 -22.02 -9.64
CA ALA A 38 4.65 -22.15 -10.73
C ALA A 38 3.77 -20.88 -10.75
N HIS A 39 3.83 -20.10 -11.83
CA HIS A 39 2.79 -19.14 -12.13
C HIS A 39 1.48 -19.93 -12.30
N LEU A 40 0.59 -19.76 -11.36
CA LEU A 40 -0.70 -20.43 -11.42
C LEU A 40 -1.69 -19.49 -12.11
N ARG A 41 -2.28 -19.97 -13.21
CA ARG A 41 -3.61 -19.49 -13.58
C ARG A 41 -4.47 -19.52 -12.33
N THR A 42 -5.37 -18.55 -12.16
CA THR A 42 -6.15 -18.42 -10.92
C THR A 42 -6.69 -19.78 -10.48
N PRO A 43 -6.23 -20.37 -9.37
CA PRO A 43 -6.53 -21.76 -9.04
C PRO A 43 -8.04 -22.00 -8.96
N GLY A 44 -8.56 -22.88 -9.79
CA GLY A 44 -9.97 -23.28 -9.83
C GLY A 44 -10.89 -22.38 -10.66
N TYR A 45 -10.39 -21.28 -11.28
CA TYR A 45 -11.23 -20.34 -12.05
C TYR A 45 -10.83 -20.19 -13.53
N GLY A 46 -9.65 -20.63 -13.91
CA GLY A 46 -9.14 -20.49 -15.28
C GLY A 46 -8.64 -19.08 -15.60
N ASP A 47 -8.72 -18.68 -16.85
CA ASP A 47 -8.19 -17.40 -17.33
C ASP A 47 -9.06 -16.23 -16.89
N LEU A 48 -8.43 -15.05 -16.72
CA LEU A 48 -9.13 -13.79 -16.52
C LEU A 48 -9.87 -13.40 -17.80
N VAL A 49 -11.10 -12.91 -17.64
CA VAL A 49 -11.92 -12.47 -18.78
C VAL A 49 -12.37 -11.01 -18.55
N PRO A 50 -12.39 -10.19 -19.63
CA PRO A 50 -13.00 -8.87 -19.56
C PRO A 50 -14.40 -8.96 -18.97
N THR A 51 -14.67 -8.23 -17.92
CA THR A 51 -15.92 -8.30 -17.15
C THR A 51 -16.57 -6.91 -17.14
N ALA A 52 -17.84 -6.83 -17.46
CA ALA A 52 -18.59 -5.59 -17.38
C ALA A 52 -19.07 -5.32 -15.95
N ALA A 53 -18.91 -4.09 -15.45
CA ALA A 53 -19.49 -3.64 -14.19
C ALA A 53 -21.02 -3.76 -14.22
N LYS A 54 -21.62 -4.30 -13.16
CA LYS A 54 -23.06 -4.58 -13.11
C LYS A 54 -23.93 -3.32 -13.05
N ASP A 55 -23.38 -2.23 -12.56
CA ASP A 55 -24.07 -0.95 -12.40
C ASP A 55 -23.86 -0.01 -13.59
N THR A 56 -22.68 0.02 -14.19
CA THR A 56 -22.35 0.98 -15.26
C THR A 56 -22.22 0.35 -16.64
N GLY A 57 -22.00 -0.97 -16.72
CA GLY A 57 -21.69 -1.69 -17.95
C GLY A 57 -20.26 -1.47 -18.48
N GLU A 58 -19.46 -0.64 -17.81
CA GLU A 58 -18.06 -0.38 -18.21
C GLU A 58 -17.18 -1.62 -17.99
N ILE A 59 -16.24 -1.83 -18.89
CA ILE A 59 -15.26 -2.92 -18.80
C ILE A 59 -13.93 -2.33 -18.38
N LEU A 60 -13.64 -2.38 -17.07
CA LEU A 60 -12.42 -1.83 -16.46
C LEU A 60 -11.47 -2.91 -15.99
N LEU A 61 -12.01 -4.09 -15.68
CA LEU A 61 -11.28 -5.22 -15.09
C LEU A 61 -11.45 -6.48 -15.94
N ALA A 62 -10.37 -7.26 -16.05
CA ALA A 62 -10.48 -8.67 -16.35
C ALA A 62 -10.42 -9.45 -15.03
N LEU A 63 -11.44 -10.31 -14.80
CA LEU A 63 -11.64 -11.08 -13.58
C LEU A 63 -11.77 -12.57 -13.88
N PRO A 64 -11.61 -13.48 -12.91
CA PRO A 64 -11.94 -14.87 -13.06
C PRO A 64 -13.43 -15.05 -13.38
N ARG A 65 -13.78 -16.06 -14.19
CA ARG A 65 -15.18 -16.33 -14.56
C ARG A 65 -16.05 -16.55 -13.32
N GLY A 66 -17.22 -15.85 -13.30
CA GLY A 66 -18.18 -15.90 -12.20
C GLY A 66 -17.95 -14.86 -11.11
N PHE A 67 -16.93 -14.00 -11.26
CA PHE A 67 -16.84 -12.78 -10.48
C PHE A 67 -17.56 -11.62 -11.16
N GLU A 68 -18.14 -10.77 -10.35
CA GLU A 68 -18.89 -9.57 -10.74
C GLU A 68 -18.38 -8.37 -9.94
N TYR A 69 -18.61 -7.15 -10.42
CA TYR A 69 -18.24 -5.95 -9.68
C TYR A 69 -19.17 -4.76 -9.95
N HIS A 70 -19.21 -3.82 -9.01
CA HIS A 70 -19.73 -2.46 -9.15
C HIS A 70 -18.59 -1.45 -9.14
N VAL A 71 -18.84 -0.24 -9.69
CA VAL A 71 -17.91 0.88 -9.69
C VAL A 71 -18.57 2.11 -9.10
N PHE A 72 -17.95 2.75 -8.11
CA PHE A 72 -18.49 3.95 -7.47
C PHE A 72 -17.39 4.88 -6.95
N GLY A 73 -17.82 6.01 -6.37
CA GLY A 73 -16.94 6.99 -5.73
C GLY A 73 -15.89 7.55 -6.70
N ARG A 74 -16.31 7.86 -7.93
CA ARG A 74 -15.40 8.33 -8.98
C ARG A 74 -14.91 9.74 -8.70
N GLU A 75 -13.66 10.00 -9.08
CA GLU A 75 -13.10 11.36 -9.07
C GLU A 75 -14.05 12.35 -9.75
N GLN A 76 -14.20 13.53 -9.16
CA GLN A 76 -15.07 14.63 -9.60
C GLN A 76 -16.59 14.35 -9.55
N SER A 77 -17.05 13.16 -9.15
CA SER A 77 -18.47 12.97 -8.82
C SER A 77 -18.87 13.80 -7.59
N VAL A 78 -20.12 14.19 -7.51
CA VAL A 78 -20.62 14.96 -6.35
C VAL A 78 -20.92 13.98 -5.22
N MET A 79 -20.24 14.15 -4.09
CA MET A 79 -20.50 13.40 -2.86
C MET A 79 -21.75 13.91 -2.13
N THR A 80 -22.24 13.12 -1.17
CA THR A 80 -23.42 13.47 -0.37
C THR A 80 -23.21 14.66 0.55
N ASP A 81 -21.96 15.04 0.83
CA ASP A 81 -21.61 16.27 1.54
C ASP A 81 -21.52 17.51 0.64
N GLY A 82 -21.86 17.37 -0.65
CA GLY A 82 -21.88 18.43 -1.64
C GLY A 82 -20.52 18.74 -2.28
N ARG A 83 -19.43 18.05 -1.90
CA ARG A 83 -18.11 18.23 -2.50
C ARG A 83 -17.90 17.32 -3.69
N LYS A 84 -16.85 17.59 -4.44
CA LYS A 84 -16.36 16.68 -5.47
C LYS A 84 -15.52 15.59 -4.82
N THR A 85 -15.72 14.36 -5.27
CA THR A 85 -14.85 13.23 -4.90
C THR A 85 -13.41 13.56 -5.29
N PRO A 86 -12.46 13.50 -4.36
CA PRO A 86 -11.05 13.71 -4.68
C PRO A 86 -10.51 12.60 -5.58
N GLY A 87 -9.43 12.89 -6.30
CA GLY A 87 -8.71 11.91 -7.13
C GLY A 87 -7.68 11.09 -6.36
N ARG A 88 -6.86 10.36 -7.10
CA ARG A 88 -5.74 9.60 -6.56
C ARG A 88 -6.18 8.69 -5.42
N HIS A 89 -7.09 7.77 -5.74
CA HIS A 89 -7.62 6.80 -4.77
C HIS A 89 -6.56 5.78 -4.42
N ASP A 90 -6.19 5.75 -3.13
CA ASP A 90 -5.11 4.92 -2.63
C ASP A 90 -5.57 4.00 -1.49
N GLY A 91 -4.74 3.76 -0.47
CA GLY A 91 -5.03 2.86 0.63
C GLY A 91 -6.39 3.06 1.26
N MET A 92 -7.07 1.98 1.58
CA MET A 92 -8.37 2.01 2.23
C MET A 92 -8.62 0.77 3.08
N TRP A 93 -9.62 0.86 3.97
CA TRP A 93 -10.07 -0.28 4.75
C TRP A 93 -11.56 -0.25 5.04
N THR A 94 -12.13 -1.47 5.23
CA THR A 94 -13.52 -1.66 5.59
C THR A 94 -13.73 -1.68 7.11
N PHE A 95 -14.79 -1.03 7.57
CA PHE A 95 -15.19 -0.99 8.96
C PHE A 95 -16.67 -1.31 9.13
N ASP A 96 -16.98 -2.16 10.11
CA ASP A 96 -18.36 -2.37 10.56
C ASP A 96 -18.72 -1.33 11.62
N VAL A 97 -19.61 -0.39 11.28
CA VAL A 97 -20.08 0.66 12.17
C VAL A 97 -21.59 0.48 12.37
N GLY A 98 -21.99 -0.15 13.47
CA GLY A 98 -23.36 -0.54 13.68
C GLY A 98 -23.86 -1.45 12.53
N ARG A 99 -24.86 -0.99 11.77
CA ARG A 99 -25.39 -1.72 10.60
C ARG A 99 -24.69 -1.35 9.30
N GLU A 100 -23.90 -0.29 9.28
CA GLU A 100 -23.24 0.22 8.09
C GLU A 100 -21.94 -0.54 7.81
N LEU A 101 -21.62 -0.73 6.54
CA LEU A 101 -20.28 -1.04 6.06
C LEU A 101 -19.66 0.26 5.59
N ARG A 102 -18.56 0.67 6.16
CA ARG A 102 -17.84 1.89 5.77
C ARG A 102 -16.47 1.57 5.21
N LEU A 103 -16.08 2.28 4.17
CA LEU A 103 -14.71 2.36 3.68
C LEU A 103 -14.14 3.71 4.10
N VAL A 104 -12.96 3.73 4.70
CA VAL A 104 -12.15 4.95 4.81
C VAL A 104 -11.05 4.83 3.76
N ARG A 105 -11.02 5.78 2.82
CA ARG A 105 -10.17 5.75 1.63
C ARG A 105 -9.28 6.99 1.58
N ASN A 106 -7.99 6.78 1.38
CA ASN A 106 -7.00 7.82 1.18
C ASN A 106 -7.07 8.45 -0.22
N HIS A 107 -6.57 9.67 -0.30
CA HIS A 107 -6.35 10.41 -1.52
C HIS A 107 -4.93 10.95 -1.55
N GLU A 108 -4.09 10.35 -2.35
CA GLU A 108 -2.67 10.68 -2.50
C GLU A 108 -2.48 11.95 -3.34
N VAL A 109 -3.05 13.04 -2.87
CA VAL A 109 -2.95 14.31 -3.59
C VAL A 109 -1.69 15.05 -3.17
N SER A 110 -0.79 15.26 -4.12
CA SER A 110 0.40 16.07 -3.93
C SER A 110 0.02 17.54 -3.75
N GLY A 111 0.72 18.21 -2.84
CA GLY A 111 0.48 19.61 -2.50
C GLY A 111 0.68 20.57 -3.68
N GLY A 112 0.09 21.72 -3.54
CA GLY A 112 0.19 22.85 -4.46
C GLY A 112 -0.93 23.85 -4.19
N ARG A 113 -1.02 24.92 -5.01
CA ARG A 113 -2.01 25.97 -4.83
C ARG A 113 -3.44 25.43 -4.91
N LEU A 114 -4.23 25.67 -3.88
CA LEU A 114 -5.64 25.31 -3.76
C LEU A 114 -6.54 26.41 -4.31
N PRO A 115 -7.81 26.10 -4.75
CA PRO A 115 -8.35 24.75 -4.90
C PRO A 115 -7.86 24.07 -6.19
N ARG A 116 -7.48 22.79 -6.10
CA ARG A 116 -7.15 21.97 -7.26
C ARG A 116 -8.25 20.95 -7.52
N PRO A 117 -8.55 20.61 -8.79
CA PRO A 117 -9.30 19.40 -9.08
C PRO A 117 -8.66 18.21 -8.40
N GLY A 118 -9.48 17.35 -7.79
CA GLY A 118 -8.99 16.16 -7.09
C GLY A 118 -8.53 16.37 -5.64
N SER A 119 -8.71 17.55 -5.04
CA SER A 119 -8.32 17.82 -3.65
C SER A 119 -9.36 17.33 -2.63
N ALA A 120 -8.90 16.77 -1.50
CA ALA A 120 -9.72 16.33 -0.36
C ALA A 120 -9.91 17.44 0.68
N ILE A 121 -10.33 18.64 0.28
CA ILE A 121 -10.51 19.75 1.22
C ILE A 121 -11.90 19.69 1.85
N GLY A 122 -11.91 19.61 3.17
CA GLY A 122 -13.09 19.77 3.99
C GLY A 122 -13.57 21.23 4.07
N PHE A 123 -14.81 21.48 4.57
CA PHE A 123 -15.31 22.83 4.84
C PHE A 123 -14.66 23.44 6.09
N THR A 124 -14.17 22.59 6.99
CA THR A 124 -13.53 22.96 8.26
C THR A 124 -12.46 21.94 8.62
N ASN A 125 -11.66 22.21 9.63
CA ASN A 125 -10.72 21.26 10.21
C ASN A 125 -9.64 20.76 9.22
N HIS A 126 -8.91 21.69 8.60
CA HIS A 126 -7.73 21.34 7.81
C HIS A 126 -6.50 21.18 8.71
N TYR A 127 -5.65 20.20 8.37
CA TYR A 127 -4.29 20.22 8.96
C TYR A 127 -3.50 21.40 8.40
N ASP A 128 -3.40 21.50 7.08
CA ASP A 128 -2.77 22.61 6.34
C ASP A 128 -3.72 23.07 5.23
N GLU A 129 -4.05 24.36 5.20
CA GLU A 129 -5.00 24.92 4.24
C GLU A 129 -4.45 24.92 2.79
N THR A 130 -3.14 24.74 2.62
CA THR A 130 -2.48 24.72 1.31
C THR A 130 -2.34 23.32 0.72
N CYS A 131 -2.76 22.28 1.46
CA CYS A 131 -2.64 20.88 1.08
C CYS A 131 -3.98 20.26 0.72
N GLY A 132 -4.00 19.42 -0.30
CA GLY A 132 -5.21 18.84 -0.86
C GLY A 132 -5.42 17.36 -0.54
N GLY A 133 -4.51 16.73 0.20
CA GLY A 133 -4.63 15.34 0.63
C GLY A 133 -5.65 15.15 1.77
N GLY A 134 -5.95 13.91 2.04
CA GLY A 134 -6.90 13.54 3.08
C GLY A 134 -7.57 12.19 2.83
N THR A 135 -8.74 12.00 3.46
CA THR A 135 -9.54 10.79 3.28
C THR A 135 -11.00 11.11 3.01
N THR A 136 -11.66 10.18 2.31
CA THR A 136 -13.13 10.11 2.24
C THR A 136 -13.63 8.86 2.96
N THR A 137 -14.81 8.98 3.60
CA THR A 137 -15.53 7.83 4.13
C THR A 137 -16.72 7.55 3.22
N LEU A 138 -16.83 6.30 2.74
CA LEU A 138 -17.89 5.81 1.89
C LEU A 138 -18.74 4.83 2.69
N VAL A 139 -20.03 5.02 2.72
CA VAL A 139 -21.00 4.11 3.35
C VAL A 139 -21.61 3.23 2.26
N ILE A 140 -21.48 1.94 2.40
CA ILE A 140 -21.84 0.94 1.39
C ILE A 140 -23.02 0.10 1.91
N ASP A 141 -24.02 -0.11 1.09
CA ASP A 141 -25.04 -1.12 1.37
C ASP A 141 -24.43 -2.53 1.23
N ARG A 142 -24.51 -3.31 2.31
CA ARG A 142 -23.86 -4.63 2.37
C ARG A 142 -24.47 -5.65 1.41
N LYS A 143 -25.77 -5.53 1.11
CA LYS A 143 -26.49 -6.50 0.28
C LYS A 143 -26.31 -6.20 -1.18
N THR A 144 -26.50 -4.94 -1.57
CA THR A 144 -26.39 -4.48 -2.95
C THR A 144 -24.97 -4.11 -3.36
N ARG A 145 -24.06 -3.84 -2.42
CA ARG A 145 -22.70 -3.38 -2.64
C ARG A 145 -22.62 -2.05 -3.37
N THR A 146 -23.62 -1.22 -3.18
CA THR A 146 -23.72 0.12 -3.79
C THR A 146 -23.38 1.21 -2.78
N LEU A 147 -22.88 2.33 -3.28
CA LEU A 147 -22.61 3.52 -2.48
C LEU A 147 -23.93 4.14 -2.03
N VAL A 148 -24.08 4.38 -0.72
CA VAL A 148 -25.24 5.03 -0.11
C VAL A 148 -24.92 6.48 0.25
N ARG A 149 -23.73 6.73 0.77
CA ARG A 149 -23.30 8.04 1.23
C ARG A 149 -21.79 8.13 1.24
N ASP A 150 -21.26 9.31 0.98
CA ASP A 150 -19.83 9.61 1.05
C ASP A 150 -19.57 11.06 1.50
N PHE A 151 -18.42 11.27 2.14
CA PHE A 151 -18.04 12.57 2.66
C PHE A 151 -16.54 12.63 2.96
N VAL A 152 -15.98 13.83 3.03
CA VAL A 152 -14.59 14.04 3.47
C VAL A 152 -14.47 13.76 4.97
N SER A 153 -13.50 12.93 5.36
CA SER A 153 -13.27 12.51 6.77
C SER A 153 -11.92 12.94 7.34
N LEU A 154 -10.94 13.31 6.50
CA LEU A 154 -9.67 13.96 6.85
C LEU A 154 -9.35 14.97 5.74
N SER A 155 -8.73 16.10 6.09
CA SER A 155 -8.49 17.19 5.13
C SER A 155 -7.22 17.97 5.46
N GLY A 156 -6.56 18.47 4.40
CA GLY A 156 -5.40 19.32 4.51
C GLY A 156 -4.10 18.59 4.85
N THR A 157 -4.04 17.32 4.60
CA THR A 157 -2.82 16.50 4.65
C THR A 157 -2.19 16.40 3.26
N LEU A 158 -1.06 15.73 3.13
CA LEU A 158 -0.24 15.73 1.92
C LEU A 158 0.17 14.31 1.54
N ILE A 159 -0.13 13.91 0.29
CA ILE A 159 0.30 12.60 -0.26
C ILE A 159 -0.11 11.47 0.70
N ASN A 160 -1.42 11.34 0.95
CA ASN A 160 -1.94 10.23 1.76
C ASN A 160 -1.97 8.95 0.91
N CYS A 161 -0.92 8.15 1.02
CA CYS A 161 -0.75 6.93 0.25
C CYS A 161 -1.56 5.78 0.87
N ALA A 162 -0.94 4.94 1.66
CA ALA A 162 -1.64 3.86 2.33
C ALA A 162 -1.86 4.13 3.83
N GLY A 163 -1.91 3.09 4.62
CA GLY A 163 -2.18 3.18 6.05
C GLY A 163 -2.55 1.84 6.66
N GLY A 164 -3.35 1.86 7.75
CA GLY A 164 -3.76 0.62 8.39
C GLY A 164 -4.95 0.76 9.35
N PRO A 165 -5.79 -0.30 9.46
CA PRO A 165 -6.91 -0.31 10.38
C PRO A 165 -6.45 -0.52 11.81
N THR A 166 -7.08 0.18 12.74
CA THR A 166 -6.93 -0.10 14.14
C THR A 166 -8.02 -1.08 14.62
N PRO A 167 -7.73 -1.92 15.61
CA PRO A 167 -8.74 -2.83 16.17
C PRO A 167 -9.83 -2.11 16.97
N TRP A 168 -9.71 -0.80 17.19
CA TRP A 168 -10.70 0.03 17.89
C TRP A 168 -11.55 0.90 16.96
N GLY A 169 -11.47 0.68 15.63
CA GLY A 169 -12.41 1.25 14.66
C GLY A 169 -11.99 2.58 14.08
N SER A 170 -10.70 2.80 13.88
CA SER A 170 -10.15 3.92 13.13
C SER A 170 -9.20 3.46 12.05
N TRP A 171 -8.95 4.32 11.08
CA TRP A 171 -7.94 4.19 10.04
C TRP A 171 -6.74 5.06 10.38
N ILE A 172 -5.54 4.54 10.29
CA ILE A 172 -4.31 5.32 10.32
C ILE A 172 -3.98 5.68 8.88
N SER A 173 -4.11 6.95 8.52
CA SER A 173 -3.74 7.48 7.21
C SER A 173 -2.31 7.98 7.25
N CYS A 174 -1.50 7.61 6.28
CA CYS A 174 -0.06 7.87 6.21
C CYS A 174 0.27 8.93 5.16
N GLU A 175 1.07 9.93 5.50
CA GLU A 175 1.65 10.87 4.54
C GLU A 175 2.96 10.34 4.00
N GLU A 176 3.01 10.04 2.69
CA GLU A 176 4.20 9.55 1.99
C GLU A 176 5.13 10.70 1.57
N THR A 177 5.53 11.49 2.53
CA THR A 177 6.41 12.64 2.30
C THR A 177 7.05 13.09 3.59
N THR A 178 8.08 13.93 3.52
CA THR A 178 8.59 14.71 4.66
C THR A 178 8.68 16.19 4.31
N LEU A 179 7.98 16.62 3.27
CA LEU A 179 7.95 18.02 2.88
C LEU A 179 7.36 18.89 4.01
N GLY A 180 7.83 20.11 4.13
CA GLY A 180 7.36 21.04 5.16
C GLY A 180 7.69 22.47 4.79
N GLN A 181 8.11 23.25 5.75
CA GLN A 181 8.32 24.70 5.61
C GLN A 181 9.49 25.05 4.70
N THR A 182 10.50 24.19 4.62
CA THR A 182 11.68 24.44 3.80
C THR A 182 11.41 24.14 2.34
N VAL A 183 11.75 25.06 1.44
CA VAL A 183 11.72 24.81 -0.01
C VAL A 183 12.96 24.00 -0.39
N ARG A 184 12.74 22.83 -0.98
CA ARG A 184 13.77 21.99 -1.58
C ARG A 184 13.84 22.27 -3.07
N THR A 185 15.02 22.17 -3.66
CA THR A 185 15.22 22.24 -5.11
C THR A 185 15.97 20.99 -5.54
N ASP A 186 15.38 20.19 -6.42
CA ASP A 186 16.04 18.98 -6.94
C ASP A 186 17.13 19.33 -7.99
N ALA A 187 17.87 18.31 -8.45
CA ALA A 187 18.93 18.48 -9.43
C ALA A 187 18.43 19.03 -10.79
N ARG A 188 17.12 18.97 -11.06
CA ARG A 188 16.47 19.51 -12.26
C ARG A 188 15.94 20.92 -12.05
N GLY A 189 16.16 21.52 -10.86
CA GLY A 189 15.65 22.83 -10.51
C GLY A 189 14.16 22.86 -10.12
N ILE A 190 13.53 21.70 -9.91
CA ILE A 190 12.13 21.62 -9.50
C ILE A 190 12.03 21.88 -8.00
N LYS A 191 11.19 22.84 -7.63
CA LYS A 191 10.95 23.22 -6.24
C LYS A 191 9.80 22.42 -5.64
N SER A 192 9.98 21.97 -4.37
CA SER A 192 8.98 21.31 -3.55
C SER A 192 9.07 21.78 -2.09
N GLY A 193 8.02 21.61 -1.30
CA GLY A 193 7.96 22.15 0.07
C GLY A 193 7.47 23.59 0.12
N GLY A 194 7.81 24.31 1.18
CA GLY A 194 7.32 25.67 1.46
C GLY A 194 5.90 25.69 2.01
N PHE A 195 5.46 24.60 2.63
CA PHE A 195 4.15 24.48 3.29
C PHE A 195 4.15 25.21 4.63
N PRO A 196 3.02 25.77 5.08
CA PRO A 196 2.89 26.40 6.41
C PRO A 196 3.20 25.48 7.57
N LYS A 197 2.94 24.17 7.39
CA LYS A 197 3.16 23.15 8.41
C LYS A 197 4.10 22.05 7.93
N PRO A 198 4.80 21.34 8.84
CA PRO A 198 5.56 20.15 8.49
C PRO A 198 4.62 18.99 8.19
N HIS A 199 4.96 18.18 7.19
CA HIS A 199 4.26 16.95 6.80
C HIS A 199 5.18 15.73 6.98
N GLY A 200 4.62 14.54 6.75
CA GLY A 200 5.31 13.26 6.96
C GLY A 200 4.86 12.57 8.24
N TYR A 201 3.58 12.69 8.55
CA TYR A 201 2.97 12.11 9.76
C TYR A 201 1.85 11.13 9.40
N CYS A 202 1.52 10.30 10.38
CA CYS A 202 0.27 9.55 10.39
C CYS A 202 -0.84 10.35 11.06
N PHE A 203 -2.09 10.10 10.63
CA PHE A 203 -3.31 10.70 11.20
C PHE A 203 -4.33 9.61 11.48
N GLU A 204 -4.96 9.65 12.65
CA GLU A 204 -6.00 8.69 13.02
C GLU A 204 -7.38 9.23 12.63
N VAL A 205 -8.10 8.48 11.77
CA VAL A 205 -9.41 8.82 11.23
C VAL A 205 -10.46 7.87 11.79
N SER A 206 -11.40 8.36 12.59
CA SER A 206 -12.46 7.54 13.15
C SER A 206 -13.43 7.07 12.06
N ALA A 207 -13.60 5.75 11.90
CA ALA A 207 -14.57 5.20 10.98
C ALA A 207 -16.04 5.47 11.41
N SER A 208 -16.28 5.78 12.67
CA SER A 208 -17.62 6.10 13.19
C SER A 208 -18.01 7.58 13.04
N ALA A 209 -17.07 8.47 12.72
CA ALA A 209 -17.37 9.87 12.47
C ALA A 209 -18.25 10.03 11.21
N ASN A 210 -19.05 11.11 11.18
CA ASN A 210 -19.91 11.46 10.05
C ASN A 210 -19.48 12.74 9.32
N ASN A 211 -18.31 13.26 9.68
CA ASN A 211 -17.69 14.47 9.11
C ASN A 211 -16.19 14.42 9.39
N ASN A 212 -15.43 15.35 8.83
CA ASN A 212 -14.03 15.51 9.17
C ASN A 212 -13.85 16.12 10.56
N LEU A 213 -13.10 15.40 11.41
CA LEU A 213 -12.69 15.86 12.73
C LEU A 213 -11.39 16.68 12.62
N PRO A 214 -11.03 17.48 13.66
CA PRO A 214 -9.75 18.17 13.69
C PRO A 214 -8.58 17.19 13.53
N PRO A 215 -7.70 17.36 12.54
CA PRO A 215 -6.58 16.47 12.31
C PRO A 215 -5.52 16.61 13.40
N VAL A 216 -5.06 15.49 13.94
CA VAL A 216 -3.98 15.44 14.93
C VAL A 216 -2.81 14.64 14.36
N PRO A 217 -1.65 15.27 14.08
CA PRO A 217 -0.48 14.55 13.59
C PRO A 217 0.11 13.68 14.70
N LEU A 218 0.34 12.41 14.42
CA LEU A 218 0.89 11.44 15.37
C LEU A 218 2.43 11.51 15.39
N ARG A 219 2.99 12.62 15.84
CA ARG A 219 4.43 12.97 15.76
C ARG A 219 5.36 11.92 16.35
N ALA A 220 4.96 11.28 17.44
CA ALA A 220 5.76 10.24 18.10
C ALA A 220 5.87 8.96 17.27
N MET A 221 5.02 8.76 16.26
CA MET A 221 5.11 7.66 15.30
C MET A 221 6.19 7.86 14.24
N GLY A 222 6.86 8.99 14.23
CA GLY A 222 7.94 9.33 13.33
C GLY A 222 7.55 10.36 12.28
N ARG A 223 8.58 11.01 11.70
CA ARG A 223 8.48 11.87 10.53
C ARG A 223 9.39 11.32 9.43
N PHE A 224 8.86 10.48 8.59
CA PHE A 224 9.52 9.85 7.46
C PHE A 224 8.52 9.66 6.31
N VAL A 225 8.94 9.09 5.21
CA VAL A 225 8.06 8.82 4.06
C VAL A 225 7.17 7.63 4.41
N HIS A 226 6.08 7.90 5.13
CA HIS A 226 5.16 6.86 5.60
C HIS A 226 4.37 6.26 4.45
N GLU A 227 4.34 4.93 4.39
CA GLU A 227 3.54 4.21 3.42
C GLU A 227 2.33 3.55 4.07
N ALA A 228 2.51 2.45 4.79
CA ALA A 228 1.43 1.70 5.38
C ALA A 228 1.64 1.42 6.88
N ALA A 229 0.58 0.96 7.52
CA ALA A 229 0.59 0.57 8.91
C ALA A 229 -0.21 -0.71 9.16
N ALA A 230 0.23 -1.52 10.11
CA ALA A 230 -0.52 -2.67 10.63
C ALA A 230 -0.54 -2.63 12.16
N VAL A 231 -1.70 -2.85 12.76
CA VAL A 231 -1.83 -2.82 14.22
C VAL A 231 -2.04 -4.23 14.76
N ASP A 232 -1.19 -4.63 15.69
CA ASP A 232 -1.41 -5.86 16.43
C ASP A 232 -2.62 -5.72 17.35
N LYS A 233 -3.63 -6.54 17.12
CA LYS A 233 -4.91 -6.52 17.84
C LYS A 233 -4.77 -6.79 19.36
N LYS A 234 -3.72 -7.49 19.78
CA LYS A 234 -3.50 -7.88 21.18
C LYS A 234 -2.78 -6.81 21.97
N THR A 235 -1.73 -6.24 21.39
CA THR A 235 -0.82 -5.31 22.06
C THR A 235 -1.10 -3.85 21.75
N GLY A 236 -1.73 -3.55 20.61
CA GLY A 236 -1.91 -2.20 20.09
C GLY A 236 -0.61 -1.60 19.50
N ILE A 237 0.44 -2.40 19.36
CA ILE A 237 1.67 -1.99 18.67
C ILE A 237 1.35 -1.73 17.21
N VAL A 238 1.83 -0.59 16.69
CA VAL A 238 1.67 -0.21 15.29
C VAL A 238 2.97 -0.49 14.56
N TYR A 239 2.92 -1.32 13.53
CA TYR A 239 4.03 -1.55 12.61
C TYR A 239 3.87 -0.64 11.41
N GLN A 240 4.99 -0.10 10.88
CA GLN A 240 4.99 0.93 9.85
C GLN A 240 6.08 0.67 8.82
N THR A 241 5.78 0.98 7.58
CA THR A 241 6.69 0.93 6.44
C THR A 241 7.11 2.32 5.99
N GLU A 242 8.31 2.43 5.42
CA GLU A 242 8.89 3.66 4.88
C GLU A 242 9.22 3.44 3.40
N ASP A 243 8.48 4.10 2.48
CA ASP A 243 8.81 4.05 1.05
C ASP A 243 10.02 4.92 0.75
N PHE A 244 11.17 4.35 1.02
CA PHE A 244 12.48 4.92 0.69
C PHE A 244 13.48 3.82 0.33
N ASN A 245 14.48 4.13 -0.49
CA ASN A 245 15.53 3.17 -0.83
C ASN A 245 16.93 3.75 -0.50
N PRO A 246 17.56 3.27 0.57
CA PRO A 246 17.09 2.26 1.54
C PRO A 246 16.06 2.84 2.51
N GLY A 247 15.04 2.05 2.86
CA GLY A 247 14.01 2.38 3.86
C GLY A 247 14.02 1.43 5.05
N GLY A 248 13.29 1.79 6.10
CA GLY A 248 13.15 1.05 7.34
C GLY A 248 11.80 0.35 7.49
N PHE A 249 11.76 -0.68 8.33
CA PHE A 249 10.55 -1.23 8.89
C PHE A 249 10.51 -0.89 10.38
N TYR A 250 9.44 -0.25 10.84
CA TYR A 250 9.36 0.31 12.18
C TYR A 250 8.23 -0.30 12.98
N ARG A 251 8.30 -0.13 14.31
CA ARG A 251 7.17 -0.30 15.20
C ARG A 251 7.05 0.88 16.16
N PHE A 252 5.82 1.23 16.48
CA PHE A 252 5.48 2.23 17.50
C PHE A 252 4.80 1.53 18.69
N LEU A 253 5.36 1.71 19.88
CA LEU A 253 4.80 1.22 21.14
C LEU A 253 4.06 2.38 21.80
N PRO A 254 2.73 2.45 21.74
CA PRO A 254 1.99 3.56 22.33
C PRO A 254 2.15 3.55 23.86
N SER A 255 2.33 4.72 24.45
CA SER A 255 2.41 4.89 25.92
C SER A 255 1.13 4.40 26.59
N ARG A 256 0.01 4.53 25.91
CA ARG A 256 -1.30 4.03 26.33
C ARG A 256 -2.02 3.37 25.15
N ASN A 257 -2.43 2.12 25.35
CA ASN A 257 -3.15 1.37 24.31
C ASN A 257 -4.39 2.14 23.83
N LYS A 258 -4.63 2.14 22.52
CA LYS A 258 -5.72 2.86 21.82
C LYS A 258 -5.65 4.40 21.92
N ARG A 259 -4.52 4.96 22.30
CA ARG A 259 -4.32 6.40 22.46
C ARG A 259 -3.02 6.84 21.78
N LEU A 260 -2.99 6.73 20.45
CA LEU A 260 -1.77 6.98 19.66
C LEU A 260 -1.28 8.43 19.81
N ALA A 261 -2.20 9.39 19.95
CA ALA A 261 -1.88 10.81 20.13
C ALA A 261 -1.21 11.14 21.48
N GLU A 262 -1.30 10.23 22.46
CA GLU A 262 -0.64 10.43 23.78
C GLU A 262 0.87 10.06 23.74
N GLY A 263 1.40 9.73 22.54
CA GLY A 263 2.81 9.43 22.33
C GLY A 263 3.18 7.97 22.59
N GLY A 264 4.48 7.71 22.54
CA GLY A 264 5.03 6.36 22.67
C GLY A 264 6.50 6.30 22.25
N VAL A 265 6.99 5.10 21.98
CA VAL A 265 8.36 4.83 21.58
C VAL A 265 8.39 4.28 20.16
N LEU A 266 9.13 4.95 19.27
CA LEU A 266 9.39 4.47 17.92
C LEU A 266 10.66 3.63 17.91
N GLN A 267 10.62 2.49 17.20
CA GLN A 267 11.75 1.58 17.05
C GLN A 267 11.86 1.11 15.60
N MET A 268 13.09 0.87 15.13
CA MET A 268 13.40 0.28 13.83
C MET A 268 13.77 -1.19 14.00
N LEU A 269 13.34 -2.06 13.08
CA LEU A 269 13.70 -3.47 13.07
C LEU A 269 15.20 -3.66 12.80
N ALA A 270 15.83 -4.56 13.55
CA ALA A 270 17.18 -5.02 13.36
C ALA A 270 17.22 -6.55 13.26
N VAL A 271 18.15 -7.09 12.48
CA VAL A 271 18.38 -8.53 12.40
C VAL A 271 19.43 -8.94 13.45
N GLY A 272 19.04 -9.83 14.36
CA GLY A 272 19.84 -10.19 15.52
C GLY A 272 21.24 -10.70 15.18
N GLY A 273 22.24 -10.17 15.87
CA GLY A 273 23.66 -10.53 15.68
C GLY A 273 24.29 -10.04 14.38
N ARG A 274 23.59 -9.21 13.59
CA ARG A 274 24.06 -8.68 12.31
C ARG A 274 23.85 -7.18 12.25
N ALA A 275 24.90 -6.42 12.54
CA ALA A 275 24.84 -4.98 12.40
C ALA A 275 24.57 -4.60 10.93
N GLU A 276 23.70 -3.61 10.74
CA GLU A 276 23.44 -3.03 9.41
C GLU A 276 23.01 -4.03 8.32
N TYR A 277 22.16 -4.99 8.66
CA TYR A 277 21.74 -6.04 7.73
C TYR A 277 21.02 -5.48 6.50
N ASP A 278 21.48 -5.89 5.32
CA ASP A 278 20.88 -5.52 4.04
C ASP A 278 19.97 -6.66 3.56
N THR A 279 18.67 -6.39 3.46
CA THR A 279 17.68 -7.38 3.03
C THR A 279 17.38 -7.34 1.54
N ARG A 280 17.91 -6.37 0.82
CA ARG A 280 17.50 -6.06 -0.56
C ARG A 280 17.84 -7.16 -1.57
N LYS A 281 18.93 -7.90 -1.35
CA LYS A 281 19.39 -8.98 -2.26
C LYS A 281 19.98 -10.16 -1.49
N GLY A 282 20.10 -11.32 -2.17
CA GLY A 282 20.76 -12.50 -1.64
C GLY A 282 20.02 -13.16 -0.48
N GLN A 283 18.71 -12.95 -0.36
CA GLN A 283 17.92 -13.51 0.71
C GLN A 283 17.43 -14.93 0.35
N LYS A 284 17.31 -15.79 1.38
CA LYS A 284 16.77 -17.14 1.20
C LYS A 284 15.31 -17.18 1.62
N GLN A 285 14.43 -17.45 0.67
CA GLN A 285 12.99 -17.61 0.93
C GLN A 285 12.75 -18.74 1.95
N GLY A 286 11.84 -18.50 2.89
CA GLY A 286 11.46 -19.44 3.94
C GLY A 286 12.43 -19.53 5.13
N VAL A 287 13.60 -18.88 5.07
CA VAL A 287 14.56 -18.88 6.18
C VAL A 287 14.21 -17.78 7.17
N ALA A 288 13.94 -18.16 8.42
CA ALA A 288 13.67 -17.22 9.49
C ALA A 288 14.94 -16.58 10.04
N LEU A 289 14.97 -15.26 10.10
CA LEU A 289 16.02 -14.46 10.71
C LEU A 289 15.55 -14.01 12.10
N ALA A 290 16.39 -14.15 13.12
CA ALA A 290 16.10 -13.58 14.43
C ALA A 290 16.05 -12.04 14.30
N ALA A 291 15.00 -11.43 14.83
CA ALA A 291 14.80 -9.99 14.74
C ALA A 291 14.62 -9.38 16.14
N ASN A 292 15.12 -8.17 16.29
CA ASN A 292 15.00 -7.33 17.48
C ASN A 292 14.76 -5.87 17.04
N TRP A 293 14.70 -4.94 17.99
CA TRP A 293 14.33 -3.56 17.72
C TRP A 293 15.32 -2.57 18.32
N VAL A 294 15.62 -1.51 17.58
CA VAL A 294 16.47 -0.40 18.04
C VAL A 294 15.65 0.88 18.17
N THR A 295 15.82 1.60 19.27
CA THR A 295 15.02 2.79 19.55
C THR A 295 15.47 3.99 18.73
N ILE A 296 14.51 4.72 18.17
CA ILE A 296 14.69 6.02 17.53
C ILE A 296 14.59 7.11 18.62
N ASP A 297 15.66 7.86 18.83
CA ASP A 297 15.72 8.85 19.90
C ASP A 297 14.91 10.10 19.59
N ARG A 298 14.91 10.52 18.32
CA ARG A 298 14.23 11.71 17.83
C ARG A 298 13.29 11.31 16.69
N PRO A 299 12.04 10.91 17.01
CA PRO A 299 11.09 10.46 15.99
C PRO A 299 10.62 11.58 15.05
N ASP A 300 10.58 12.84 15.50
CA ASP A 300 10.19 14.02 14.74
C ASP A 300 11.37 15.02 14.63
N PRO A 301 12.43 14.68 13.87
CA PRO A 301 13.58 15.56 13.74
C PRO A 301 13.27 16.70 12.75
N PRO A 302 13.57 17.98 13.10
CA PRO A 302 13.31 19.11 12.20
C PRO A 302 14.06 19.00 10.87
N GLU A 303 15.21 18.35 10.84
CA GLU A 303 16.00 18.08 9.64
C GLU A 303 15.28 17.19 8.63
N ALA A 304 14.23 16.47 8.99
CA ALA A 304 13.41 15.70 8.04
C ALA A 304 12.81 16.58 6.94
N ASP A 305 12.69 17.89 7.18
CA ASP A 305 12.27 18.87 6.17
C ASP A 305 13.20 18.92 4.94
N VAL A 306 14.47 18.60 5.10
CA VAL A 306 15.49 18.64 4.05
C VAL A 306 16.13 17.28 3.79
N ASP A 307 16.11 16.40 4.77
CA ASP A 307 16.65 15.03 4.71
C ASP A 307 15.56 14.02 5.07
N PRO A 308 14.84 13.45 4.09
CA PRO A 308 13.79 12.47 4.36
C PRO A 308 14.28 11.20 5.05
N SER A 309 15.59 10.92 5.01
CA SER A 309 16.21 9.77 5.67
C SER A 309 16.65 10.04 7.13
N ALA A 310 16.30 11.17 7.72
CA ALA A 310 16.77 11.58 9.05
C ALA A 310 16.39 10.58 10.17
N VAL A 311 15.19 9.99 10.11
CA VAL A 311 14.74 8.95 11.04
C VAL A 311 15.46 7.63 10.76
N PHE A 312 15.51 7.21 9.48
CA PHE A 312 16.22 6.00 9.04
C PHE A 312 17.67 5.96 9.51
N LYS A 313 18.43 7.07 9.33
CA LYS A 313 19.83 7.18 9.74
C LYS A 313 20.03 6.92 11.22
N GLN A 314 19.13 7.37 12.09
CA GLN A 314 19.21 7.10 13.53
C GLN A 314 19.10 5.60 13.84
N GLY A 315 18.11 4.92 13.25
CA GLY A 315 17.95 3.47 13.43
C GLY A 315 19.11 2.68 12.83
N ARG A 316 19.57 3.09 11.66
CA ARG A 316 20.70 2.50 10.96
C ARG A 316 22.00 2.54 11.79
N ALA A 317 22.29 3.71 12.39
CA ALA A 317 23.43 3.89 13.27
C ALA A 317 23.41 2.99 14.52
N LYS A 318 22.26 2.44 14.87
CA LYS A 318 22.06 1.49 15.98
C LYS A 318 21.93 0.03 15.53
N GLY A 319 22.22 -0.27 14.25
CA GLY A 319 22.16 -1.62 13.70
C GLY A 319 20.83 -2.00 13.05
N GLY A 320 19.96 -1.05 12.77
CA GLY A 320 18.70 -1.27 12.05
C GLY A 320 18.91 -1.88 10.67
N ALA A 321 18.06 -2.80 10.26
CA ALA A 321 18.07 -3.43 8.95
C ALA A 321 17.50 -2.50 7.88
N LEU A 322 17.95 -2.64 6.64
CA LEU A 322 17.44 -1.85 5.51
C LEU A 322 16.72 -2.72 4.49
N PHE A 323 15.73 -2.12 3.84
CA PHE A 323 14.88 -2.71 2.81
C PHE A 323 14.85 -1.82 1.56
N ALA A 324 14.36 -2.37 0.46
CA ALA A 324 14.19 -1.61 -0.78
C ALA A 324 12.73 -1.19 -0.94
N ARG A 325 12.40 0.05 -0.58
CA ARG A 325 11.05 0.60 -0.67
C ARG A 325 10.02 -0.30 0.05
N PRO A 326 10.01 -0.37 1.39
CA PRO A 326 8.90 -1.00 2.11
C PRO A 326 7.60 -0.22 1.89
N GLU A 327 6.57 -0.88 1.34
CA GLU A 327 5.28 -0.25 1.02
C GLU A 327 4.14 -0.90 1.81
N GLY A 328 3.26 -1.66 1.17
CA GLY A 328 2.07 -2.23 1.81
C GLY A 328 2.36 -3.00 3.10
N CYS A 329 1.48 -2.90 4.09
CA CYS A 329 1.61 -3.57 5.38
C CYS A 329 0.25 -4.05 5.89
N CYS A 330 0.16 -5.29 6.34
CA CYS A 330 -1.07 -5.83 6.93
C CYS A 330 -0.79 -6.86 8.02
N SER A 331 -1.79 -7.17 8.84
CA SER A 331 -1.72 -8.22 9.86
C SER A 331 -2.72 -9.34 9.59
N ASP A 332 -2.34 -10.58 9.90
CA ASP A 332 -3.27 -11.71 9.93
C ASP A 332 -3.95 -11.87 11.32
N ASP A 333 -4.85 -12.84 11.41
CA ASP A 333 -5.57 -13.12 12.66
C ASP A 333 -4.68 -13.75 13.75
N LYS A 334 -3.49 -14.19 13.40
CA LYS A 334 -2.50 -14.75 14.34
C LYS A 334 -1.58 -13.68 14.94
N GLY A 335 -1.58 -12.46 14.36
CA GLY A 335 -0.71 -11.36 14.73
C GLY A 335 0.61 -11.34 13.97
N ASN A 336 0.74 -12.12 12.89
CA ASN A 336 1.84 -11.96 11.96
C ASN A 336 1.65 -10.68 11.15
N ILE A 337 2.75 -10.01 10.87
CA ILE A 337 2.77 -8.78 10.06
C ILE A 337 3.42 -9.11 8.72
N PHE A 338 2.71 -8.82 7.64
CA PHE A 338 3.22 -8.92 6.29
C PHE A 338 3.48 -7.53 5.74
N PHE A 339 4.56 -7.39 4.99
CA PHE A 339 4.85 -6.15 4.26
C PHE A 339 5.58 -6.44 2.96
N THR A 340 5.45 -5.54 2.02
CA THR A 340 6.12 -5.58 0.73
C THR A 340 7.43 -4.80 0.77
N ALA A 341 8.40 -5.19 -0.05
CA ALA A 341 9.60 -4.41 -0.36
C ALA A 341 9.66 -4.33 -1.89
N THR A 342 9.07 -3.29 -2.43
CA THR A 342 8.63 -3.14 -3.82
C THR A 342 9.73 -3.33 -4.85
N SER A 343 10.91 -2.81 -4.61
CA SER A 343 12.05 -2.95 -5.51
C SER A 343 13.16 -3.87 -4.97
N GLY A 344 12.82 -4.72 -3.99
CA GLY A 344 13.72 -5.73 -3.44
C GLY A 344 13.82 -6.97 -4.31
N GLY A 345 14.71 -7.88 -3.92
CA GLY A 345 14.99 -9.13 -4.62
C GLY A 345 16.15 -9.04 -5.60
N ASP A 346 16.67 -10.19 -5.99
CA ASP A 346 17.85 -10.28 -6.85
C ASP A 346 17.62 -9.65 -8.24
N ASN A 347 16.38 -9.73 -8.74
CA ASN A 347 15.98 -9.11 -10.01
C ASN A 347 15.24 -7.77 -9.86
N GLY A 348 15.00 -7.31 -8.62
CA GLY A 348 14.32 -6.05 -8.35
C GLY A 348 12.80 -6.06 -8.60
N GLY A 349 12.17 -7.23 -8.77
CA GLY A 349 10.73 -7.37 -8.99
C GLY A 349 9.89 -7.37 -7.71
N GLY A 350 10.52 -7.29 -6.55
CA GLY A 350 9.86 -7.16 -5.26
C GLY A 350 9.96 -8.38 -4.36
N GLN A 351 9.75 -8.13 -3.09
CA GLN A 351 9.78 -9.12 -2.01
C GLN A 351 8.53 -8.96 -1.14
N ILE A 352 8.06 -10.06 -0.54
CA ILE A 352 7.03 -10.07 0.50
C ILE A 352 7.64 -10.69 1.76
N TRP A 353 7.64 -9.92 2.83
CA TRP A 353 8.20 -10.29 4.12
C TRP A 353 7.11 -10.57 5.15
N ARG A 354 7.41 -11.45 6.09
CA ARG A 354 6.60 -11.72 7.27
C ARG A 354 7.43 -11.51 8.53
N TYR A 355 6.94 -10.66 9.43
CA TYR A 355 7.43 -10.54 10.78
C TYR A 355 6.48 -11.26 11.74
N GLU A 356 7.02 -12.17 12.55
CA GLU A 356 6.31 -12.92 13.59
C GLU A 356 6.81 -12.45 14.96
N PRO A 357 5.99 -11.68 15.72
CA PRO A 357 6.37 -11.26 17.07
C PRO A 357 6.58 -12.46 18.00
N ASP A 358 7.66 -12.43 18.80
CA ASP A 358 7.95 -13.40 19.83
C ASP A 358 8.25 -12.67 21.15
N GLY A 359 7.23 -12.57 21.99
CA GLY A 359 7.26 -11.69 23.17
C GLY A 359 7.23 -10.22 22.82
N ARG A 360 7.81 -9.39 23.71
CA ARG A 360 7.76 -7.94 23.56
C ARG A 360 8.85 -7.39 22.62
N ASP A 361 10.06 -7.94 22.70
CA ASP A 361 11.24 -7.28 22.13
C ASP A 361 11.91 -8.08 21.00
N ASN A 362 11.44 -9.30 20.75
CA ASN A 362 12.00 -10.20 19.76
C ASN A 362 10.96 -10.62 18.72
N GLY A 363 11.44 -11.27 17.67
CA GLY A 363 10.59 -11.86 16.65
C GLY A 363 11.41 -12.58 15.60
N ARG A 364 10.71 -13.04 14.57
CA ARG A 364 11.30 -13.66 13.39
C ARG A 364 10.88 -12.92 12.14
N LEU A 365 11.87 -12.57 11.32
CA LEU A 365 11.66 -12.00 9.99
C LEU A 365 11.90 -13.10 8.95
N THR A 366 10.94 -13.34 8.08
CA THR A 366 11.02 -14.37 7.04
C THR A 366 10.65 -13.78 5.68
N LEU A 367 11.50 -13.96 4.68
CA LEU A 367 11.13 -13.71 3.28
C LEU A 367 10.18 -14.82 2.84
N VAL A 368 8.89 -14.49 2.64
CA VAL A 368 7.87 -15.46 2.26
C VAL A 368 7.74 -15.60 0.75
N PHE A 369 8.09 -14.55 0.00
CA PHE A 369 8.11 -14.58 -1.45
C PHE A 369 9.13 -13.55 -1.99
N GLU A 370 9.90 -13.95 -2.98
CA GLU A 370 10.72 -13.08 -3.81
C GLU A 370 10.31 -13.28 -5.26
N SER A 371 10.11 -12.19 -5.97
CA SER A 371 9.73 -12.27 -7.37
C SER A 371 10.81 -12.96 -8.22
N PRO A 372 10.49 -14.07 -8.88
CA PRO A 372 11.45 -14.72 -9.78
C PRO A 372 11.52 -14.01 -11.15
N SER A 373 10.49 -13.27 -11.52
CA SER A 373 10.44 -12.44 -12.73
C SER A 373 9.34 -11.40 -12.62
N ARG A 374 9.48 -10.29 -13.33
CA ARG A 374 8.49 -9.20 -13.36
C ARG A 374 7.13 -9.63 -13.95
N GLU A 375 7.05 -10.73 -14.66
CA GLU A 375 5.78 -11.32 -15.14
C GLU A 375 4.96 -11.95 -14.00
N ILE A 376 5.64 -12.52 -13.01
CA ILE A 376 4.98 -13.24 -11.91
C ILE A 376 4.56 -12.28 -10.79
N LEU A 377 5.42 -11.34 -10.45
CA LEU A 377 5.15 -10.25 -9.54
C LEU A 377 6.07 -9.10 -9.88
N ASP A 378 5.52 -7.91 -10.02
CA ASP A 378 6.31 -6.71 -10.26
C ASP A 378 5.84 -5.55 -9.39
N MET A 379 6.79 -5.01 -8.63
CA MET A 379 6.56 -3.87 -7.74
C MET A 379 5.31 -4.06 -6.86
N PRO A 380 5.31 -5.06 -5.95
CA PRO A 380 4.20 -5.26 -5.01
C PRO A 380 4.07 -4.06 -4.08
N ASP A 381 2.87 -3.52 -4.04
CA ASP A 381 2.51 -2.37 -3.23
C ASP A 381 1.51 -2.78 -2.14
N ASN A 382 0.28 -2.30 -2.17
CA ASN A 382 -0.72 -2.58 -1.14
C ASN A 382 -1.00 -4.09 -0.99
N ILE A 383 -1.18 -4.54 0.23
CA ILE A 383 -1.37 -5.94 0.57
C ILE A 383 -2.46 -6.13 1.63
N CYS A 384 -3.28 -7.16 1.49
CA CYS A 384 -4.22 -7.56 2.53
C CYS A 384 -4.35 -9.09 2.64
N VAL A 385 -4.74 -9.55 3.84
CA VAL A 385 -5.10 -10.95 4.08
C VAL A 385 -6.59 -11.14 3.84
N MET A 386 -6.98 -12.12 3.02
CA MET A 386 -8.38 -12.50 2.87
C MET A 386 -8.91 -13.10 4.18
N PRO A 387 -10.03 -12.59 4.75
CA PRO A 387 -10.59 -13.07 6.01
C PRO A 387 -10.86 -14.58 5.99
N LYS A 388 -10.56 -15.25 7.10
CA LYS A 388 -10.75 -16.70 7.29
C LYS A 388 -9.92 -17.57 6.35
N SER A 389 -8.96 -16.97 5.65
CA SER A 389 -8.00 -17.68 4.80
C SER A 389 -6.59 -17.25 5.17
N ARG A 390 -5.60 -17.77 4.47
CA ARG A 390 -4.20 -17.33 4.57
C ARG A 390 -3.70 -16.78 3.23
N LEU A 391 -4.63 -16.48 2.33
CA LEU A 391 -4.31 -15.88 1.03
C LEU A 391 -3.98 -14.40 1.23
N LEU A 392 -2.90 -13.97 0.63
CA LEU A 392 -2.53 -12.56 0.53
C LEU A 392 -2.93 -12.05 -0.84
N PHE A 393 -3.65 -10.94 -0.87
CA PHE A 393 -3.95 -10.19 -2.08
C PHE A 393 -2.98 -9.02 -2.16
N VAL A 394 -2.31 -8.87 -3.29
CA VAL A 394 -1.22 -7.94 -3.51
C VAL A 394 -1.53 -7.10 -4.75
N CYS A 395 -1.55 -5.78 -4.60
CA CYS A 395 -1.62 -4.84 -5.72
C CYS A 395 -0.22 -4.63 -6.31
N GLU A 396 -0.15 -4.41 -7.61
CA GLU A 396 1.08 -4.02 -8.31
C GLU A 396 1.03 -2.53 -8.70
N ASP A 397 2.13 -1.81 -8.47
CA ASP A 397 2.46 -0.50 -9.05
C ASP A 397 3.54 -0.67 -10.13
N SER A 398 3.28 -1.57 -11.07
CA SER A 398 4.24 -2.01 -12.07
C SER A 398 4.39 -1.02 -13.23
N ASP A 399 5.63 -0.87 -13.71
CA ASP A 399 5.94 -0.25 -14.99
C ASP A 399 6.32 -1.28 -16.08
N TYR A 400 6.16 -2.58 -15.76
CA TYR A 400 6.49 -3.68 -16.65
C TYR A 400 5.57 -3.68 -17.89
N ILE A 401 6.18 -3.92 -19.04
CA ILE A 401 5.49 -4.10 -20.31
C ILE A 401 5.58 -5.57 -20.69
N GLY A 402 4.44 -6.26 -20.61
CA GLY A 402 4.32 -7.68 -20.94
C GLY A 402 4.40 -7.98 -22.43
N GLU A 403 4.13 -9.23 -22.78
CA GLU A 403 4.04 -9.68 -24.18
C GLU A 403 2.93 -8.89 -24.91
N GLY A 404 3.27 -8.36 -26.10
CA GLY A 404 2.34 -7.54 -26.88
C GLY A 404 2.48 -6.03 -26.68
N GLY A 405 3.44 -5.58 -25.86
CA GLY A 405 3.78 -4.17 -25.70
C GLY A 405 2.80 -3.36 -24.83
N ASN A 406 1.88 -4.05 -24.13
CA ASN A 406 0.95 -3.44 -23.19
C ASN A 406 1.43 -3.63 -21.76
N PRO A 407 1.18 -2.66 -20.88
CA PRO A 407 1.43 -2.80 -19.45
C PRO A 407 0.54 -3.89 -18.86
N ASP A 408 1.11 -4.64 -17.95
CA ASP A 408 0.42 -5.70 -17.23
C ASP A 408 0.39 -5.34 -15.73
N ILE A 409 -0.72 -4.76 -15.28
CA ILE A 409 -0.97 -4.40 -13.88
C ILE A 409 -2.01 -5.36 -13.30
N PHE A 410 -1.66 -6.04 -12.21
CA PHE A 410 -2.51 -7.05 -11.61
C PHE A 410 -2.77 -6.81 -10.12
N VAL A 411 -3.86 -7.38 -9.63
CA VAL A 411 -3.95 -7.86 -8.26
C VAL A 411 -3.54 -9.33 -8.28
N ARG A 412 -2.54 -9.66 -7.49
CA ARG A 412 -2.02 -11.04 -7.36
C ARG A 412 -2.54 -11.69 -6.08
N ILE A 413 -2.53 -13.01 -6.08
CA ILE A 413 -2.79 -13.82 -4.87
C ILE A 413 -1.55 -14.62 -4.55
N LEU A 414 -1.00 -14.43 -3.34
CA LEU A 414 0.03 -15.30 -2.80
C LEU A 414 -0.61 -16.34 -1.88
N THR A 415 -0.38 -17.61 -2.19
CA THR A 415 -0.86 -18.74 -1.40
C THR A 415 0.10 -19.05 -0.23
N PRO A 416 -0.35 -19.74 0.83
CA PRO A 416 0.51 -20.09 1.98
C PRO A 416 1.68 -21.02 1.63
N ASP A 417 1.58 -21.76 0.52
CA ASP A 417 2.66 -22.62 -0.01
C ASP A 417 3.60 -21.89 -0.97
N GLY A 418 3.47 -20.55 -1.07
CA GLY A 418 4.40 -19.70 -1.81
C GLY A 418 4.16 -19.64 -3.32
N LYS A 419 2.94 -19.96 -3.78
CA LYS A 419 2.57 -19.83 -5.20
C LYS A 419 1.89 -18.51 -5.47
N MET A 420 2.19 -17.88 -6.61
CA MET A 420 1.57 -16.65 -7.05
C MET A 420 0.54 -16.93 -8.14
N ALA A 421 -0.62 -16.27 -8.08
CA ALA A 421 -1.69 -16.37 -9.07
C ALA A 421 -2.28 -15.00 -9.39
N ASP A 422 -2.82 -14.85 -10.61
CA ASP A 422 -3.51 -13.63 -11.04
C ASP A 422 -4.95 -13.63 -10.52
N PHE A 423 -5.44 -12.47 -10.06
CA PHE A 423 -6.84 -12.32 -9.66
C PHE A 423 -7.58 -11.26 -10.46
N ALA A 424 -7.01 -10.08 -10.62
CA ALA A 424 -7.60 -9.03 -11.44
C ALA A 424 -6.53 -8.40 -12.32
N LYS A 425 -6.89 -8.04 -13.56
CA LYS A 425 -6.04 -7.27 -14.46
C LYS A 425 -6.69 -5.95 -14.78
N ASN A 426 -5.90 -4.87 -14.77
CA ASN A 426 -6.32 -3.57 -15.27
C ASN A 426 -6.40 -3.59 -16.80
N ILE A 427 -7.59 -3.28 -17.33
CA ILE A 427 -7.83 -3.18 -18.77
C ILE A 427 -8.54 -1.85 -19.12
N VAL A 428 -8.36 -0.82 -18.29
CA VAL A 428 -8.94 0.51 -18.51
C VAL A 428 -8.30 1.17 -19.72
N PRO A 429 -9.04 1.48 -20.80
CA PRO A 429 -8.47 2.07 -22.00
C PRO A 429 -7.73 3.39 -21.71
N LYS A 430 -6.50 3.53 -22.18
CA LYS A 430 -5.57 4.66 -21.98
C LYS A 430 -5.01 4.78 -20.56
N TYR A 431 -5.43 3.94 -19.63
CA TYR A 431 -4.99 3.91 -18.23
C TYR A 431 -4.52 2.51 -17.81
N GLU A 432 -4.09 1.69 -18.76
CA GLU A 432 -3.61 0.33 -18.53
C GLU A 432 -2.37 0.30 -17.61
N ARG A 433 -1.67 1.45 -17.50
CA ARG A 433 -0.50 1.63 -16.63
C ARG A 433 -0.82 2.15 -15.23
N THR A 434 -2.09 2.45 -14.94
CA THR A 434 -2.43 2.87 -13.59
C THR A 434 -2.45 1.69 -12.65
N GLU A 435 -1.84 1.89 -11.50
CA GLU A 435 -1.79 0.91 -10.44
C GLU A 435 -3.16 0.56 -9.87
N PHE A 436 -3.22 -0.57 -9.22
CA PHE A 436 -4.26 -0.91 -8.26
C PHE A 436 -3.80 -0.53 -6.85
N ALA A 437 -4.71 0.02 -6.05
CA ALA A 437 -4.43 0.39 -4.67
C ALA A 437 -5.57 0.00 -3.73
N GLY A 438 -5.32 0.05 -2.44
CA GLY A 438 -6.33 -0.05 -1.39
C GLY A 438 -7.08 -1.38 -1.32
N THR A 439 -6.47 -2.48 -1.76
CA THR A 439 -7.12 -3.80 -1.68
C THR A 439 -7.54 -4.14 -0.25
N THR A 440 -8.83 -4.42 -0.05
CA THR A 440 -9.36 -4.79 1.26
C THR A 440 -10.66 -5.60 1.15
N PHE A 441 -10.91 -6.49 2.11
CA PHE A 441 -12.13 -7.29 2.15
C PHE A 441 -13.14 -6.74 3.15
N SER A 442 -14.43 -6.96 2.86
CA SER A 442 -15.45 -6.94 3.91
C SER A 442 -15.10 -7.99 4.98
N LYS A 443 -15.45 -7.73 6.26
CA LYS A 443 -15.12 -8.62 7.39
C LYS A 443 -15.62 -10.06 7.22
N ASP A 444 -16.70 -10.26 6.49
CA ASP A 444 -17.24 -11.59 6.18
C ASP A 444 -16.49 -12.31 5.04
N GLY A 445 -15.58 -11.62 4.36
CA GLY A 445 -14.77 -12.13 3.25
C GLY A 445 -15.54 -12.26 1.92
N LYS A 446 -16.73 -11.67 1.79
CA LYS A 446 -17.58 -11.86 0.62
C LYS A 446 -17.41 -10.80 -0.46
N THR A 447 -16.84 -9.65 -0.12
CA THR A 447 -16.61 -8.56 -1.06
C THR A 447 -15.19 -8.06 -0.90
N LEU A 448 -14.44 -8.02 -2.01
CA LEU A 448 -13.17 -7.33 -2.13
C LEU A 448 -13.44 -5.92 -2.65
N PHE A 449 -12.86 -4.92 -2.02
CA PHE A 449 -12.82 -3.55 -2.53
C PHE A 449 -11.43 -3.26 -3.07
N LEU A 450 -11.37 -2.51 -4.15
CA LEU A 450 -10.16 -2.22 -4.91
C LEU A 450 -10.28 -0.81 -5.52
N ASN A 451 -9.21 -0.06 -5.51
CA ASN A 451 -9.11 1.23 -6.22
C ASN A 451 -8.35 1.09 -7.53
N ILE A 452 -8.80 1.80 -8.54
CA ILE A 452 -8.05 2.06 -9.77
C ILE A 452 -7.57 3.51 -9.67
N TYR A 453 -6.29 3.68 -9.38
CA TYR A 453 -5.69 4.91 -8.86
C TYR A 453 -5.93 6.15 -9.75
N ALA A 454 -5.42 6.14 -10.99
CA ALA A 454 -5.40 7.36 -11.81
C ALA A 454 -6.76 7.79 -12.34
N ILE A 455 -7.71 6.85 -12.55
CA ILE A 455 -9.08 7.21 -12.93
C ILE A 455 -9.95 7.56 -11.72
N GLY A 456 -9.40 7.41 -10.51
CA GLY A 456 -10.09 7.69 -9.26
C GLY A 456 -11.42 6.94 -9.16
N ALA A 457 -11.39 5.60 -9.18
CA ALA A 457 -12.59 4.77 -9.07
C ALA A 457 -12.39 3.66 -8.02
N THR A 458 -13.45 3.36 -7.26
CA THR A 458 -13.47 2.22 -6.33
C THR A 458 -14.36 1.13 -6.90
N CYS A 459 -13.87 -0.10 -6.91
CA CYS A 459 -14.60 -1.30 -7.31
C CYS A 459 -14.98 -2.13 -6.08
N ALA A 460 -16.21 -2.65 -6.04
CA ALA A 460 -16.61 -3.71 -5.13
C ALA A 460 -16.77 -5.00 -5.92
N ILE A 461 -15.95 -6.00 -5.64
CA ILE A 461 -15.85 -7.26 -6.39
C ILE A 461 -16.39 -8.41 -5.54
N TRP A 462 -17.21 -9.28 -6.10
CA TRP A 462 -17.74 -10.45 -5.42
C TRP A 462 -17.87 -11.64 -6.38
N GLY A 463 -17.94 -12.83 -5.80
CA GLY A 463 -18.05 -14.08 -6.54
C GLY A 463 -17.99 -15.28 -5.61
N ASP A 464 -17.79 -16.44 -6.18
CA ASP A 464 -17.63 -17.68 -5.41
C ASP A 464 -16.17 -17.83 -4.92
N TRP A 465 -15.85 -17.23 -3.79
CA TRP A 465 -14.53 -17.30 -3.16
C TRP A 465 -14.14 -18.73 -2.71
N GLY A 466 -15.11 -19.66 -2.63
CA GLY A 466 -14.88 -21.01 -2.15
C GLY A 466 -14.11 -21.91 -3.13
N LYS A 467 -13.94 -21.48 -4.37
CA LYS A 467 -13.18 -22.22 -5.38
C LYS A 467 -11.66 -22.04 -5.28
N PHE A 468 -11.17 -21.05 -4.54
CA PHE A 468 -9.75 -20.98 -4.19
C PHE A 468 -9.38 -22.19 -3.34
N LYS A 469 -9.16 -23.34 -3.97
CA LYS A 469 -8.66 -24.53 -3.32
C LYS A 469 -7.18 -24.32 -3.01
N MET A 470 -6.88 -24.26 -1.72
CA MET A 470 -5.52 -24.33 -1.20
C MET A 470 -4.96 -25.74 -1.36
#